data_8b20afc7f9afb2fc4ff0700b89121dde
#
_entry.id   8b20afc7f9afb2fc4ff0700b89121dde
#
_cell.length_a   1.000
_cell.length_b   1.000
_cell.length_c   1.000
_cell.angle_alpha   90.00
_cell.angle_beta   90.00
_cell.angle_gamma   90.00
#
_symmetry.space_group_name_H-M   'P 1'
#
loop_
_entity.id
_entity.type
_entity.pdbx_description
1 polymer ?
#
loop_
_entity_poly.entity_id
_entity_poly.type
_entity_poly.pdbx_seq_one_letter_code
_entity_poly.pdbx_strand_id
1 'polypeptide(L)'
;MNKNKTFGVIGVCGANGNLVARILKQRGYNVIGTDLAFKKDCTFAKALEGYDIEVFYGKTPEAFFKKADYIIPPASLSKDSDLLKDIDKPILELCDIIKMIQPEKPVFGITGTNGKTTTTTLLKRIAYDNGIKPCEHDLEGMQGNAEFIPILQSRLDGDVAILEVGTFGVPGTIGRIVKNTAMSNGLITNITPDHLNDLGSFMDYAKVKGEFISELGLGQLIVNGNDPTIMGLLRELDFKGEVITFGVDELPDSIGMKECVCGNEIAVKEIISGCGYYFCKCGITTPQVDYVATNIDLPNRTFDLHTPTEKLTVKMGIDGLHNVYNLTGVIIAAHIFLDLPYDKILPTIASFSGVSGRMEEVAKVKGKDIYVDYAHNPAGVETVLKEFKKLFGEFTTVITVSSESGYIGDLDIFNSVLKFSKFIVPASVASQKIAVEKLKANPELNDRIFLNQVDDFEKTGTLGASQEEVIDGLKKALNLDCEMVIAIGEAATKFKSIVFEL
;
A
#
# COMPACT_ATOMS: atom_id res chain seq x y z
N MET A 1 -32.30 -13.24 3.14
CA MET A 1 -32.26 -14.42 4.04
C MET A 1 -32.99 -14.13 5.37
N ASN A 2 -33.51 -15.16 6.05
CA ASN A 2 -34.19 -15.01 7.34
C ASN A 2 -33.17 -14.65 8.44
N LYS A 3 -33.36 -13.51 9.12
CA LYS A 3 -32.47 -13.03 10.19
C LYS A 3 -32.41 -13.91 11.43
N ASN A 4 -33.37 -14.85 11.58
CA ASN A 4 -33.39 -15.81 12.67
C ASN A 4 -32.43 -17.00 12.45
N LYS A 5 -31.79 -17.09 11.30
CA LYS A 5 -30.81 -18.11 10.97
C LYS A 5 -29.43 -17.81 11.54
N THR A 6 -28.72 -18.85 11.97
CA THR A 6 -27.38 -18.75 12.54
C THR A 6 -26.32 -19.13 11.50
N PHE A 7 -25.36 -18.25 11.29
CA PHE A 7 -24.21 -18.47 10.42
C PHE A 7 -23.01 -18.93 11.26
N GLY A 8 -22.47 -20.06 10.92
CA GLY A 8 -21.24 -20.61 11.51
C GLY A 8 -20.04 -20.29 10.63
N VAL A 9 -19.15 -19.42 11.11
CA VAL A 9 -17.93 -19.01 10.37
C VAL A 9 -16.74 -19.80 10.90
N ILE A 10 -16.08 -20.56 10.02
CA ILE A 10 -14.84 -21.30 10.31
C ILE A 10 -13.65 -20.42 9.93
N GLY A 11 -12.61 -20.37 10.77
CA GLY A 11 -11.41 -19.57 10.53
C GLY A 11 -11.59 -18.09 10.89
N VAL A 12 -12.30 -17.77 11.97
CA VAL A 12 -12.56 -16.39 12.42
C VAL A 12 -11.31 -15.65 12.90
N CYS A 13 -10.22 -16.35 13.17
CA CYS A 13 -8.94 -15.74 13.49
C CYS A 13 -8.18 -15.22 12.25
N GLY A 14 -8.57 -15.69 11.06
CA GLY A 14 -8.07 -15.16 9.80
C GLY A 14 -8.84 -13.90 9.35
N ALA A 15 -8.21 -13.03 8.55
CA ALA A 15 -8.78 -11.75 8.12
C ALA A 15 -10.15 -11.88 7.47
N ASN A 16 -10.30 -12.75 6.47
CA ASN A 16 -11.57 -12.92 5.75
C ASN A 16 -12.70 -13.45 6.65
N GLY A 17 -12.42 -14.47 7.47
CA GLY A 17 -13.39 -15.02 8.41
C GLY A 17 -13.84 -14.01 9.46
N ASN A 18 -12.90 -13.21 9.98
CA ASN A 18 -13.15 -12.12 10.90
C ASN A 18 -14.12 -11.10 10.31
N LEU A 19 -13.79 -10.58 9.11
CA LEU A 19 -14.62 -9.59 8.43
C LEU A 19 -16.00 -10.11 8.08
N VAL A 20 -16.11 -11.34 7.57
CA VAL A 20 -17.41 -11.99 7.27
C VAL A 20 -18.28 -12.10 8.52
N ALA A 21 -17.71 -12.56 9.65
CA ALA A 21 -18.45 -12.68 10.90
C ALA A 21 -18.99 -11.31 11.38
N ARG A 22 -18.16 -10.27 11.31
CA ARG A 22 -18.55 -8.90 11.70
C ARG A 22 -19.62 -8.33 10.77
N ILE A 23 -19.45 -8.45 9.45
CA ILE A 23 -20.42 -7.97 8.46
C ILE A 23 -21.79 -8.62 8.68
N LEU A 24 -21.84 -9.94 8.84
CA LEU A 24 -23.09 -10.64 9.11
C LEU A 24 -23.74 -10.16 10.41
N LYS A 25 -22.96 -9.98 11.47
CA LYS A 25 -23.46 -9.47 12.76
C LYS A 25 -24.01 -8.04 12.64
N GLN A 26 -23.28 -7.15 11.94
CA GLN A 26 -23.72 -5.77 11.67
C GLN A 26 -25.02 -5.71 10.85
N ARG A 27 -25.27 -6.71 10.00
CA ARG A 27 -26.51 -6.86 9.24
C ARG A 27 -27.66 -7.51 10.05
N GLY A 28 -27.42 -7.80 11.34
CA GLY A 28 -28.42 -8.33 12.27
C GLY A 28 -28.67 -9.83 12.16
N TYR A 29 -27.70 -10.59 11.61
CA TYR A 29 -27.76 -12.05 11.62
C TYR A 29 -27.18 -12.62 12.92
N ASN A 30 -27.61 -13.85 13.30
CA ASN A 30 -26.96 -14.60 14.35
C ASN A 30 -25.67 -15.21 13.80
N VAL A 31 -24.56 -15.02 14.52
CA VAL A 31 -23.25 -15.48 14.10
C VAL A 31 -22.54 -16.19 15.24
N ILE A 32 -21.98 -17.36 14.93
CA ILE A 32 -21.02 -18.06 15.78
C ILE A 32 -19.74 -18.31 15.00
N GLY A 33 -18.60 -18.35 15.69
CA GLY A 33 -17.30 -18.55 15.07
C GLY A 33 -16.57 -19.76 15.61
N THR A 34 -15.64 -20.31 14.83
CA THR A 34 -14.67 -21.30 15.31
C THR A 34 -13.32 -21.11 14.65
N ASP A 35 -12.26 -21.47 15.36
CA ASP A 35 -10.90 -21.48 14.84
C ASP A 35 -10.06 -22.55 15.55
N LEU A 36 -9.06 -23.09 14.85
CA LEU A 36 -8.10 -24.02 15.44
C LEU A 36 -7.07 -23.32 16.34
N ALA A 37 -6.87 -22.01 16.14
CA ALA A 37 -6.03 -21.19 17.01
C ALA A 37 -6.68 -21.04 18.40
N PHE A 38 -5.86 -21.03 19.45
CA PHE A 38 -6.32 -20.60 20.77
C PHE A 38 -6.52 -19.08 20.80
N LYS A 39 -7.36 -18.58 21.71
CA LYS A 39 -7.67 -17.14 21.79
C LYS A 39 -6.41 -16.26 21.88
N LYS A 40 -5.38 -16.70 22.61
CA LYS A 40 -4.10 -16.00 22.75
C LYS A 40 -3.29 -15.91 21.44
N ASP A 41 -3.50 -16.87 20.52
CA ASP A 41 -2.79 -17.01 19.26
C ASP A 41 -3.66 -16.51 18.07
N CYS A 42 -4.88 -16.02 18.35
CA CYS A 42 -5.81 -15.51 17.35
C CYS A 42 -5.43 -14.07 16.97
N THR A 43 -4.81 -13.89 15.82
CA THR A 43 -4.25 -12.60 15.36
C THR A 43 -5.24 -11.44 15.42
N PHE A 44 -6.51 -11.69 15.07
CA PHE A 44 -7.53 -10.64 15.01
C PHE A 44 -8.63 -10.81 16.08
N ALA A 45 -8.35 -11.47 17.21
CA ALA A 45 -9.34 -11.67 18.28
C ALA A 45 -9.93 -10.36 18.78
N LYS A 46 -9.09 -9.33 18.93
CA LYS A 46 -9.49 -7.99 19.38
C LYS A 46 -10.55 -7.35 18.47
N ALA A 47 -10.48 -7.57 17.17
CA ALA A 47 -11.44 -7.03 16.21
C ALA A 47 -12.84 -7.70 16.30
N LEU A 48 -12.97 -8.85 16.96
CA LEU A 48 -14.25 -9.51 17.25
C LEU A 48 -14.87 -9.05 18.58
N GLU A 49 -14.09 -8.41 19.44
CA GLU A 49 -14.57 -7.91 20.72
C GLU A 49 -15.65 -6.84 20.50
N GLY A 50 -16.72 -6.89 21.27
CA GLY A 50 -17.86 -5.97 21.13
C GLY A 50 -18.94 -6.38 20.11
N TYR A 51 -18.71 -7.43 19.31
CA TYR A 51 -19.73 -7.91 18.37
C TYR A 51 -20.68 -9.00 18.91
N ASP A 52 -20.52 -9.43 20.17
CA ASP A 52 -21.31 -10.50 20.76
C ASP A 52 -21.39 -11.74 19.85
N ILE A 53 -20.22 -12.25 19.44
CA ILE A 53 -20.05 -13.47 18.64
C ILE A 53 -19.47 -14.55 19.55
N GLU A 54 -20.22 -15.66 19.72
CA GLU A 54 -19.70 -16.84 20.42
C GLU A 54 -18.62 -17.50 19.57
N VAL A 55 -17.39 -17.62 20.08
CA VAL A 55 -16.25 -18.22 19.35
C VAL A 55 -15.73 -19.45 20.08
N PHE A 56 -15.62 -20.55 19.36
CA PHE A 56 -14.99 -21.79 19.80
C PHE A 56 -13.52 -21.82 19.36
N TYR A 57 -12.61 -21.62 20.29
CA TYR A 57 -11.17 -21.60 20.03
C TYR A 57 -10.52 -22.96 20.27
N GLY A 58 -9.47 -23.27 19.48
CA GLY A 58 -8.64 -24.48 19.60
C GLY A 58 -9.23 -25.73 18.97
N LYS A 59 -10.51 -25.75 18.64
CA LYS A 59 -11.20 -26.86 17.95
C LYS A 59 -12.54 -26.43 17.38
N THR A 60 -13.03 -27.16 16.39
CA THR A 60 -14.40 -27.02 15.88
C THR A 60 -15.27 -28.11 16.50
N PRO A 61 -16.02 -27.85 17.58
CA PRO A 61 -16.79 -28.88 18.27
C PRO A 61 -18.09 -29.21 17.54
N GLU A 62 -18.66 -30.38 17.78
CA GLU A 62 -19.98 -30.79 17.25
C GLU A 62 -21.10 -29.79 17.60
N ALA A 63 -20.99 -29.15 18.77
CA ALA A 63 -21.93 -28.10 19.20
C ALA A 63 -21.98 -26.89 18.24
N PHE A 64 -20.86 -26.54 17.59
CA PHE A 64 -20.82 -25.51 16.56
C PHE A 64 -21.73 -25.89 15.39
N PHE A 65 -21.56 -27.08 14.83
CA PHE A 65 -22.39 -27.56 13.71
C PHE A 65 -23.87 -27.72 14.07
N LYS A 66 -24.19 -28.11 15.31
CA LYS A 66 -25.58 -28.18 15.78
C LYS A 66 -26.26 -26.82 15.86
N LYS A 67 -25.53 -25.78 16.27
CA LYS A 67 -26.07 -24.43 16.39
C LYS A 67 -26.19 -23.71 15.05
N ALA A 68 -25.31 -23.99 14.08
CA ALA A 68 -25.29 -23.31 12.79
C ALA A 68 -26.38 -23.83 11.84
N ASP A 69 -27.04 -22.92 11.14
CA ASP A 69 -27.92 -23.21 10.00
C ASP A 69 -27.17 -23.22 8.67
N TYR A 70 -26.15 -22.38 8.57
CA TYR A 70 -25.27 -22.24 7.41
C TYR A 70 -23.81 -22.30 7.87
N ILE A 71 -22.94 -22.91 7.06
CA ILE A 71 -21.50 -22.98 7.33
C ILE A 71 -20.75 -22.14 6.30
N ILE A 72 -19.83 -21.30 6.77
CA ILE A 72 -18.95 -20.49 5.94
C ILE A 72 -17.50 -20.92 6.23
N PRO A 73 -16.89 -21.75 5.39
CA PRO A 73 -15.50 -22.15 5.52
C PRO A 73 -14.54 -21.07 5.02
N PRO A 74 -13.28 -21.03 5.48
CA PRO A 74 -12.24 -20.23 4.86
C PRO A 74 -11.95 -20.74 3.43
N ALA A 75 -11.51 -19.85 2.55
CA ALA A 75 -11.20 -20.19 1.15
C ALA A 75 -10.08 -21.24 1.01
N SER A 76 -9.23 -21.39 2.04
CA SER A 76 -8.16 -22.41 2.10
C SER A 76 -8.66 -23.82 2.42
N LEU A 77 -9.91 -23.98 2.87
CA LEU A 77 -10.46 -25.27 3.23
C LEU A 77 -11.24 -25.89 2.05
N SER A 78 -10.74 -27.01 1.52
CA SER A 78 -11.44 -27.74 0.45
C SER A 78 -12.82 -28.25 0.91
N LYS A 79 -13.80 -28.24 -0.01
CA LYS A 79 -15.13 -28.83 0.23
C LYS A 79 -15.07 -30.33 0.54
N ASP A 80 -14.05 -31.01 0.03
CA ASP A 80 -13.83 -32.45 0.22
C ASP A 80 -13.03 -32.75 1.51
N SER A 81 -12.74 -31.75 2.31
CA SER A 81 -12.04 -31.94 3.59
C SER A 81 -12.87 -32.77 4.57
N ASP A 82 -12.20 -33.57 5.40
CA ASP A 82 -12.86 -34.39 6.43
C ASP A 82 -13.73 -33.56 7.39
N LEU A 83 -13.42 -32.27 7.54
CA LEU A 83 -14.21 -31.35 8.37
C LEU A 83 -15.57 -31.01 7.74
N LEU A 84 -15.67 -30.96 6.41
CA LEU A 84 -16.87 -30.49 5.68
C LEU A 84 -17.65 -31.66 5.04
N LYS A 85 -17.01 -32.79 4.79
CA LYS A 85 -17.53 -33.91 3.99
C LYS A 85 -18.86 -34.51 4.50
N ASP A 86 -19.02 -34.54 5.82
CA ASP A 86 -20.18 -35.16 6.46
C ASP A 86 -21.18 -34.17 7.07
N ILE A 87 -21.03 -32.86 6.67
CA ILE A 87 -21.90 -31.79 7.18
C ILE A 87 -23.21 -31.77 6.38
N ASP A 88 -24.31 -32.10 7.01
CA ASP A 88 -25.67 -31.93 6.46
C ASP A 88 -26.20 -30.51 6.71
N LYS A 89 -25.44 -29.50 6.26
CA LYS A 89 -25.80 -28.07 6.33
C LYS A 89 -25.40 -27.37 5.04
N PRO A 90 -26.18 -26.39 4.59
CA PRO A 90 -25.76 -25.56 3.44
C PRO A 90 -24.43 -24.84 3.71
N ILE A 91 -23.49 -25.02 2.79
CA ILE A 91 -22.19 -24.35 2.80
C ILE A 91 -22.28 -23.13 1.90
N LEU A 92 -21.92 -21.96 2.44
CA LEU A 92 -21.81 -20.69 1.71
C LEU A 92 -20.35 -20.33 1.53
N GLU A 93 -19.94 -20.12 0.31
CA GLU A 93 -18.59 -19.63 0.02
C GLU A 93 -18.52 -18.10 0.23
N LEU A 94 -17.29 -17.58 0.30
CA LEU A 94 -17.07 -16.13 0.42
C LEU A 94 -17.76 -15.35 -0.69
N CYS A 95 -17.74 -15.87 -1.93
CA CYS A 95 -18.42 -15.25 -3.06
C CYS A 95 -19.95 -15.19 -2.90
N ASP A 96 -20.56 -16.12 -2.17
CA ASP A 96 -22.00 -16.11 -1.88
C ASP A 96 -22.32 -14.98 -0.89
N ILE A 97 -21.49 -14.78 0.13
CA ILE A 97 -21.61 -13.68 1.09
C ILE A 97 -21.43 -12.33 0.38
N ILE A 98 -20.43 -12.21 -0.50
CA ILE A 98 -20.18 -11.01 -1.29
C ILE A 98 -21.40 -10.65 -2.16
N LYS A 99 -22.05 -11.64 -2.79
CA LYS A 99 -23.27 -11.44 -3.59
C LYS A 99 -24.49 -11.12 -2.72
N MET A 100 -24.60 -11.74 -1.56
CA MET A 100 -25.73 -11.59 -0.64
C MET A 100 -25.77 -10.22 0.02
N ILE A 101 -24.60 -9.68 0.35
CA ILE A 101 -24.46 -8.39 1.03
C ILE A 101 -23.72 -7.42 0.10
N GLN A 102 -24.46 -6.48 -0.51
CA GLN A 102 -23.87 -5.45 -1.36
C GLN A 102 -23.44 -4.22 -0.55
N PRO A 103 -22.46 -3.44 -1.01
CA PRO A 103 -22.18 -2.12 -0.45
C PRO A 103 -23.40 -1.20 -0.59
N GLU A 104 -23.73 -0.46 0.47
CA GLU A 104 -24.91 0.43 0.50
C GLU A 104 -24.51 1.92 0.54
N LYS A 105 -23.22 2.21 0.51
CA LYS A 105 -22.63 3.53 0.67
C LYS A 105 -21.70 3.88 -0.49
N PRO A 106 -21.38 5.17 -0.70
CA PRO A 106 -20.41 5.57 -1.70
C PRO A 106 -19.05 4.90 -1.47
N VAL A 107 -18.40 4.46 -2.56
CA VAL A 107 -17.11 3.78 -2.51
C VAL A 107 -16.10 4.54 -3.36
N PHE A 108 -14.97 4.87 -2.75
CA PHE A 108 -13.81 5.50 -3.38
C PHE A 108 -12.60 4.57 -3.32
N GLY A 109 -11.95 4.33 -4.45
CA GLY A 109 -10.77 3.50 -4.54
C GLY A 109 -9.50 4.30 -4.77
N ILE A 110 -8.41 3.89 -4.15
CA ILE A 110 -7.10 4.47 -4.34
C ILE A 110 -6.13 3.38 -4.77
N THR A 111 -5.58 3.51 -5.98
CA THR A 111 -4.58 2.59 -6.51
C THR A 111 -3.33 3.32 -6.98
N GLY A 112 -2.34 2.56 -7.40
CA GLY A 112 -1.04 3.02 -7.89
C GLY A 112 0.07 2.11 -7.41
N THR A 113 1.30 2.41 -7.78
CA THR A 113 2.47 1.68 -7.27
C THR A 113 2.83 2.21 -5.88
N ASN A 114 3.11 3.48 -5.74
CA ASN A 114 3.52 4.12 -4.49
C ASN A 114 2.48 5.14 -4.02
N GLY A 115 2.46 5.44 -2.71
CA GLY A 115 1.60 6.47 -2.12
C GLY A 115 0.19 6.01 -1.72
N LYS A 116 -0.27 4.81 -2.10
CA LYS A 116 -1.62 4.29 -1.79
C LYS A 116 -2.00 4.44 -0.33
N THR A 117 -1.21 3.85 0.55
CA THR A 117 -1.49 3.79 2.00
C THR A 117 -1.55 5.19 2.62
N THR A 118 -0.59 6.06 2.29
CA THR A 118 -0.56 7.44 2.77
C THR A 118 -1.82 8.20 2.33
N THR A 119 -2.16 8.10 1.05
CA THR A 119 -3.33 8.77 0.45
C THR A 119 -4.63 8.25 1.06
N THR A 120 -4.78 6.91 1.19
CA THR A 120 -5.97 6.28 1.78
C THR A 120 -6.15 6.67 3.25
N THR A 121 -5.07 6.60 4.04
CA THR A 121 -5.11 6.92 5.47
C THR A 121 -5.46 8.39 5.68
N LEU A 122 -4.86 9.29 4.92
CA LEU A 122 -5.13 10.73 5.06
C LEU A 122 -6.56 11.08 4.63
N LEU A 123 -7.07 10.50 3.53
CA LEU A 123 -8.46 10.74 3.09
C LEU A 123 -9.47 10.23 4.13
N LYS A 124 -9.24 9.07 4.74
CA LYS A 124 -10.04 8.56 5.85
C LYS A 124 -9.97 9.48 7.07
N ARG A 125 -8.78 10.01 7.40
CA ARG A 125 -8.61 10.95 8.51
C ARG A 125 -9.37 12.24 8.27
N ILE A 126 -9.34 12.80 7.04
CA ILE A 126 -10.13 13.98 6.66
C ILE A 126 -11.63 13.70 6.81
N ALA A 127 -12.10 12.55 6.33
CA ALA A 127 -13.49 12.15 6.51
C ALA A 127 -13.88 12.12 8.00
N TYR A 128 -13.08 11.42 8.81
CA TYR A 128 -13.32 11.29 10.26
C TYR A 128 -13.33 12.63 10.99
N ASP A 129 -12.34 13.50 10.74
CA ASP A 129 -12.22 14.82 11.37
C ASP A 129 -13.38 15.75 11.00
N ASN A 130 -14.10 15.44 9.90
CA ASN A 130 -15.29 16.16 9.46
C ASN A 130 -16.61 15.42 9.74
N GLY A 131 -16.59 14.42 10.62
CA GLY A 131 -17.80 13.72 11.08
C GLY A 131 -18.35 12.69 10.09
N ILE A 132 -17.63 12.37 9.03
CA ILE A 132 -17.98 11.31 8.07
C ILE A 132 -17.23 10.04 8.50
N LYS A 133 -17.97 8.99 8.88
CA LYS A 133 -17.37 7.75 9.38
C LYS A 133 -16.93 6.84 8.23
N PRO A 134 -15.63 6.62 7.99
CA PRO A 134 -15.18 5.65 7.00
C PRO A 134 -15.40 4.21 7.48
N CYS A 135 -15.61 3.29 6.54
CA CYS A 135 -15.61 1.86 6.84
C CYS A 135 -14.21 1.40 7.21
N GLU A 136 -14.01 0.91 8.43
CA GLU A 136 -12.71 0.46 8.94
C GLU A 136 -12.72 -1.03 9.28
N HIS A 137 -11.69 -1.76 8.85
CA HIS A 137 -11.58 -3.18 9.16
C HIS A 137 -10.88 -3.44 10.51
N ASP A 138 -10.11 -2.50 11.05
CA ASP A 138 -9.39 -2.61 12.34
C ASP A 138 -8.52 -3.89 12.47
N LEU A 139 -8.06 -4.43 11.35
CA LEU A 139 -7.18 -5.59 11.33
C LEU A 139 -5.74 -5.10 11.37
N GLU A 140 -5.14 -5.17 12.54
CA GLU A 140 -3.79 -4.68 12.80
C GLU A 140 -2.76 -5.40 11.90
N GLY A 141 -1.91 -4.65 11.21
CA GLY A 141 -0.89 -5.18 10.29
C GLY A 141 -1.41 -5.64 8.92
N MET A 142 -2.73 -5.59 8.66
CA MET A 142 -3.26 -5.89 7.33
C MET A 142 -3.26 -4.64 6.46
N GLN A 143 -2.48 -4.70 5.39
CA GLN A 143 -2.54 -3.70 4.33
C GLN A 143 -3.63 -4.09 3.31
N GLY A 144 -4.23 -3.09 2.65
CA GLY A 144 -5.34 -3.28 1.72
C GLY A 144 -5.00 -4.02 0.41
N ASN A 145 -3.86 -4.73 0.35
CA ASN A 145 -3.39 -5.41 -0.85
C ASN A 145 -4.02 -6.80 -1.09
N ALA A 146 -4.62 -7.40 -0.06
CA ALA A 146 -5.27 -8.69 -0.23
C ALA A 146 -6.65 -8.50 -0.88
N GLU A 147 -6.91 -9.15 -2.01
CA GLU A 147 -8.09 -8.96 -2.88
C GLU A 147 -9.44 -8.85 -2.13
N PHE A 148 -9.66 -9.71 -1.13
CA PHE A 148 -10.93 -9.74 -0.43
C PHE A 148 -11.07 -8.68 0.67
N ILE A 149 -9.98 -8.10 1.16
CA ILE A 149 -10.03 -7.11 2.24
C ILE A 149 -10.79 -5.86 1.81
N PRO A 150 -10.45 -5.15 0.72
CA PRO A 150 -11.23 -3.98 0.27
C PRO A 150 -12.67 -4.35 -0.09
N ILE A 151 -12.91 -5.54 -0.68
CA ILE A 151 -14.25 -6.01 -1.00
C ILE A 151 -15.10 -6.17 0.27
N LEU A 152 -14.57 -6.81 1.30
CA LEU A 152 -15.27 -6.98 2.58
C LEU A 152 -15.37 -5.67 3.35
N GLN A 153 -14.32 -4.86 3.38
CA GLN A 153 -14.31 -3.56 4.04
C GLN A 153 -15.43 -2.66 3.55
N SER A 154 -15.73 -2.65 2.24
CA SER A 154 -16.82 -1.86 1.67
C SER A 154 -18.21 -2.19 2.24
N ARG A 155 -18.35 -3.30 2.94
CA ARG A 155 -19.60 -3.81 3.53
C ARG A 155 -19.72 -3.58 5.04
N LEU A 156 -18.64 -3.16 5.69
CA LEU A 156 -18.65 -2.80 7.11
C LEU A 156 -19.46 -1.51 7.33
N ASP A 157 -19.86 -1.27 8.57
CA ASP A 157 -20.58 -0.04 8.94
C ASP A 157 -19.71 1.19 8.77
N GLY A 158 -20.35 2.27 8.31
CA GLY A 158 -19.75 3.57 8.04
C GLY A 158 -20.62 4.35 7.07
N ASP A 159 -20.28 5.60 6.83
CA ASP A 159 -20.98 6.51 5.89
C ASP A 159 -20.38 6.42 4.50
N VAL A 160 -19.09 6.07 4.40
CA VAL A 160 -18.31 6.00 3.17
C VAL A 160 -17.29 4.89 3.22
N ALA A 161 -17.02 4.23 2.09
CA ALA A 161 -15.93 3.27 1.96
C ALA A 161 -14.77 3.89 1.17
N ILE A 162 -13.64 4.14 1.83
CA ILE A 162 -12.39 4.60 1.23
C ILE A 162 -11.42 3.42 1.25
N LEU A 163 -11.09 2.90 0.07
CA LEU A 163 -10.43 1.62 -0.09
C LEU A 163 -9.04 1.76 -0.73
N GLU A 164 -8.04 1.17 -0.11
CA GLU A 164 -6.78 0.90 -0.79
C GLU A 164 -6.96 -0.29 -1.74
N VAL A 165 -6.65 -0.08 -3.03
CA VAL A 165 -6.79 -1.10 -4.08
C VAL A 165 -5.41 -1.50 -4.57
N GLY A 166 -4.91 -2.60 -4.02
CA GLY A 166 -3.62 -3.18 -4.38
C GLY A 166 -3.74 -4.46 -5.19
N THR A 167 -2.60 -4.97 -5.64
CA THR A 167 -2.45 -6.27 -6.29
C THR A 167 -1.04 -6.79 -6.10
N PHE A 168 -0.90 -8.11 -6.02
CA PHE A 168 0.38 -8.81 -6.13
C PHE A 168 0.74 -9.14 -7.59
N GLY A 169 0.27 -8.34 -8.55
CA GLY A 169 0.55 -8.54 -9.96
C GLY A 169 -0.37 -9.56 -10.65
N VAL A 170 -1.40 -10.09 -10.00
CA VAL A 170 -2.28 -11.11 -10.60
C VAL A 170 -3.35 -10.44 -11.48
N PRO A 171 -3.40 -10.75 -12.79
CA PRO A 171 -4.42 -10.22 -13.70
C PRO A 171 -5.84 -10.54 -13.22
N GLY A 172 -6.75 -9.58 -13.40
CA GLY A 172 -8.14 -9.68 -12.97
C GLY A 172 -8.40 -9.32 -11.50
N THR A 173 -7.35 -9.18 -10.67
CA THR A 173 -7.51 -8.88 -9.24
C THR A 173 -8.13 -7.50 -9.00
N ILE A 174 -7.58 -6.46 -9.63
CA ILE A 174 -8.09 -5.09 -9.48
C ILE A 174 -9.51 -4.99 -10.05
N GLY A 175 -9.74 -5.57 -11.22
CA GLY A 175 -11.07 -5.59 -11.84
C GLY A 175 -12.12 -6.26 -10.96
N ARG A 176 -11.78 -7.37 -10.29
CA ARG A 176 -12.69 -8.02 -9.32
C ARG A 176 -12.99 -7.14 -8.12
N ILE A 177 -12.00 -6.40 -7.60
CA ILE A 177 -12.23 -5.46 -6.49
C ILE A 177 -13.20 -4.38 -6.91
N VAL A 178 -12.96 -3.69 -8.02
CA VAL A 178 -13.81 -2.60 -8.53
C VAL A 178 -15.25 -3.10 -8.73
N LYS A 179 -15.45 -4.21 -9.43
CA LYS A 179 -16.78 -4.81 -9.68
C LYS A 179 -17.53 -5.17 -8.39
N ASN A 180 -16.83 -5.82 -7.44
CA ASN A 180 -17.49 -6.31 -6.23
C ASN A 180 -17.67 -5.24 -5.15
N THR A 181 -17.15 -4.04 -5.33
CA THR A 181 -17.33 -2.92 -4.39
C THR A 181 -18.34 -1.90 -4.89
N ALA A 182 -18.84 -2.04 -6.12
CA ALA A 182 -19.66 -1.04 -6.81
C ALA A 182 -19.01 0.37 -6.82
N MET A 183 -17.67 0.39 -6.93
CA MET A 183 -16.87 1.59 -6.95
C MET A 183 -17.17 2.42 -8.19
N SER A 184 -17.37 3.71 -8.02
CA SER A 184 -17.63 4.65 -9.11
C SER A 184 -16.69 5.84 -9.13
N ASN A 185 -15.82 5.96 -8.12
CA ASN A 185 -14.86 7.04 -7.99
C ASN A 185 -13.51 6.50 -7.57
N GLY A 186 -12.43 7.08 -8.08
CA GLY A 186 -11.11 6.62 -7.71
C GLY A 186 -9.98 7.60 -7.98
N LEU A 187 -8.81 7.23 -7.47
CA LEU A 187 -7.56 7.96 -7.64
C LEU A 187 -6.43 7.01 -8.00
N ILE A 188 -5.63 7.36 -9.00
CA ILE A 188 -4.39 6.68 -9.36
C ILE A 188 -3.22 7.61 -9.06
N THR A 189 -2.35 7.21 -8.13
CA THR A 189 -1.22 8.02 -7.67
C THR A 189 -0.08 8.05 -8.69
N ASN A 190 0.41 6.88 -9.08
CA ASN A 190 1.48 6.67 -10.08
C ASN A 190 1.52 5.19 -10.50
N ILE A 191 2.15 4.92 -11.65
CA ILE A 191 2.44 3.55 -12.12
C ILE A 191 3.91 3.49 -12.52
N THR A 192 4.72 2.83 -11.70
CA THR A 192 6.16 2.61 -11.88
C THR A 192 6.46 1.11 -11.80
N PRO A 193 7.61 0.63 -12.29
CA PRO A 193 7.95 -0.80 -12.26
C PRO A 193 7.87 -1.39 -10.86
N ASP A 194 7.11 -2.50 -10.74
CA ASP A 194 6.93 -3.28 -9.53
C ASP A 194 6.40 -4.68 -9.89
N HIS A 195 6.59 -5.69 -9.03
CA HIS A 195 6.12 -7.07 -9.23
C HIS A 195 6.53 -7.70 -10.57
N LEU A 196 7.71 -7.35 -11.10
CA LEU A 196 8.15 -7.82 -12.42
C LEU A 196 8.49 -9.32 -12.45
N ASN A 197 8.79 -9.92 -11.31
CA ASN A 197 8.99 -11.38 -11.20
C ASN A 197 7.73 -12.17 -11.56
N ASP A 198 6.58 -11.66 -11.18
CA ASP A 198 5.29 -12.35 -11.35
C ASP A 198 4.70 -12.12 -12.74
N LEU A 199 4.96 -10.95 -13.35
CA LEU A 199 4.33 -10.48 -14.57
C LEU A 199 5.25 -10.45 -15.80
N GLY A 200 6.57 -10.50 -15.60
CA GLY A 200 7.55 -10.55 -16.69
C GLY A 200 7.90 -9.20 -17.33
N SER A 201 6.97 -8.23 -17.40
CA SER A 201 7.24 -6.91 -17.97
C SER A 201 6.52 -5.78 -17.24
N PHE A 202 7.07 -4.56 -17.39
CA PHE A 202 6.43 -3.36 -16.86
C PHE A 202 5.05 -3.11 -17.50
N MET A 203 4.92 -3.37 -18.79
CA MET A 203 3.63 -3.17 -19.47
C MET A 203 2.56 -4.16 -19.02
N ASP A 204 2.91 -5.38 -18.66
CA ASP A 204 1.95 -6.32 -18.09
C ASP A 204 1.47 -5.86 -16.71
N TYR A 205 2.38 -5.35 -15.87
CA TYR A 205 2.02 -4.71 -14.60
C TYR A 205 1.13 -3.47 -14.80
N ALA A 206 1.48 -2.60 -15.75
CA ALA A 206 0.69 -1.41 -16.08
C ALA A 206 -0.73 -1.78 -16.54
N LYS A 207 -0.89 -2.86 -17.34
CA LYS A 207 -2.21 -3.37 -17.75
C LYS A 207 -3.05 -3.87 -16.59
N VAL A 208 -2.44 -4.57 -15.62
CA VAL A 208 -3.15 -4.96 -14.39
C VAL A 208 -3.64 -3.73 -13.63
N LYS A 209 -2.84 -2.67 -13.53
CA LYS A 209 -3.28 -1.39 -12.96
C LYS A 209 -4.37 -0.73 -13.81
N GLY A 210 -4.31 -0.87 -15.13
CA GLY A 210 -5.32 -0.40 -16.08
C GLY A 210 -6.71 -1.01 -15.89
N GLU A 211 -6.81 -2.18 -15.25
CA GLU A 211 -8.11 -2.78 -14.88
C GLU A 211 -8.94 -1.83 -13.99
N PHE A 212 -8.28 -1.01 -13.17
CA PHE A 212 -8.96 0.01 -12.37
C PHE A 212 -9.71 1.02 -13.26
N ILE A 213 -9.07 1.44 -14.35
CA ILE A 213 -9.65 2.38 -15.32
C ILE A 213 -10.82 1.71 -16.06
N SER A 214 -10.59 0.52 -16.63
CA SER A 214 -11.60 -0.15 -17.46
C SER A 214 -12.85 -0.56 -16.68
N GLU A 215 -12.71 -0.93 -15.41
CA GLU A 215 -13.83 -1.41 -14.59
C GLU A 215 -14.56 -0.31 -13.83
N LEU A 216 -13.97 0.89 -13.71
CA LEU A 216 -14.65 2.05 -13.12
C LEU A 216 -15.80 2.58 -14.03
N GLY A 217 -15.75 2.27 -15.31
CA GLY A 217 -16.82 2.57 -16.26
C GLY A 217 -17.00 4.06 -16.52
N LEU A 218 -18.17 4.62 -16.19
CA LEU A 218 -18.52 6.04 -16.37
C LEU A 218 -18.26 6.90 -15.13
N GLY A 219 -17.53 6.38 -14.15
CA GLY A 219 -17.25 7.07 -12.90
C GLY A 219 -16.27 8.25 -13.03
N GLN A 220 -15.89 8.81 -11.88
CA GLN A 220 -14.91 9.90 -11.80
C GLN A 220 -13.53 9.33 -11.44
N LEU A 221 -12.50 9.76 -12.14
CA LEU A 221 -11.13 9.29 -11.94
C LEU A 221 -10.16 10.45 -11.80
N ILE A 222 -9.54 10.56 -10.61
CA ILE A 222 -8.49 11.53 -10.30
C ILE A 222 -7.15 10.90 -10.68
N VAL A 223 -6.35 11.57 -11.50
CA VAL A 223 -5.10 11.01 -12.04
C VAL A 223 -3.93 11.98 -12.01
N ASN A 224 -2.75 11.44 -11.78
CA ASN A 224 -1.51 12.16 -11.90
C ASN A 224 -1.13 12.38 -13.39
N GLY A 225 -1.30 13.60 -13.88
CA GLY A 225 -0.96 13.97 -15.27
C GLY A 225 0.55 13.99 -15.57
N ASN A 226 1.41 14.00 -14.55
CA ASN A 226 2.86 13.85 -14.73
C ASN A 226 3.29 12.40 -14.98
N ASP A 227 2.39 11.40 -14.87
CA ASP A 227 2.71 10.01 -15.14
C ASP A 227 2.31 9.59 -16.57
N PRO A 228 3.28 9.36 -17.48
CA PRO A 228 3.00 9.00 -18.86
C PRO A 228 2.26 7.67 -19.01
N THR A 229 2.45 6.74 -18.07
CA THR A 229 1.78 5.42 -18.11
C THR A 229 0.29 5.56 -17.85
N ILE A 230 -0.11 6.35 -16.84
CA ILE A 230 -1.53 6.62 -16.54
C ILE A 230 -2.20 7.29 -17.73
N MET A 231 -1.60 8.35 -18.28
CA MET A 231 -2.15 9.07 -19.42
C MET A 231 -2.22 8.22 -20.69
N GLY A 232 -1.25 7.32 -20.85
CA GLY A 232 -1.26 6.34 -21.93
C GLY A 232 -2.38 5.33 -21.80
N LEU A 233 -2.59 4.76 -20.61
CA LEU A 233 -3.66 3.80 -20.33
C LEU A 233 -5.05 4.42 -20.48
N LEU A 234 -5.25 5.66 -20.04
CA LEU A 234 -6.52 6.37 -20.23
C LEU A 234 -6.90 6.45 -21.71
N ARG A 235 -5.92 6.75 -22.58
CA ARG A 235 -6.14 6.82 -24.03
C ARG A 235 -6.34 5.43 -24.64
N GLU A 236 -5.52 4.44 -24.27
CA GLU A 236 -5.59 3.09 -24.83
C GLU A 236 -6.91 2.39 -24.48
N LEU A 237 -7.36 2.55 -23.22
CA LEU A 237 -8.59 1.95 -22.72
C LEU A 237 -9.84 2.77 -23.05
N ASP A 238 -9.69 3.93 -23.73
CA ASP A 238 -10.78 4.80 -24.17
C ASP A 238 -11.77 5.11 -23.03
N PHE A 239 -11.25 5.49 -21.85
CA PHE A 239 -12.06 5.75 -20.66
C PHE A 239 -13.13 6.81 -20.94
N LYS A 240 -14.38 6.50 -20.60
CA LYS A 240 -15.55 7.34 -20.92
C LYS A 240 -16.10 8.11 -19.72
N GLY A 241 -15.54 7.88 -18.54
CA GLY A 241 -15.90 8.62 -17.33
C GLY A 241 -15.26 10.01 -17.29
N GLU A 242 -15.49 10.71 -16.21
CA GLU A 242 -14.88 12.01 -15.95
C GLU A 242 -13.45 11.85 -15.46
N VAL A 243 -12.50 12.51 -16.11
CA VAL A 243 -11.09 12.52 -15.71
C VAL A 243 -10.76 13.88 -15.10
N ILE A 244 -10.22 13.86 -13.89
CA ILE A 244 -9.72 15.03 -13.17
C ILE A 244 -8.23 14.87 -13.03
N THR A 245 -7.46 15.78 -13.61
CA THR A 245 -6.01 15.69 -13.67
C THR A 245 -5.35 16.56 -12.62
N PHE A 246 -4.28 16.05 -12.02
CA PHE A 246 -3.40 16.86 -11.17
C PHE A 246 -1.94 16.65 -11.53
N GLY A 247 -1.10 17.59 -11.13
CA GLY A 247 0.33 17.50 -11.34
C GLY A 247 1.11 18.48 -10.48
N VAL A 248 2.41 18.37 -10.58
CA VAL A 248 3.39 19.27 -9.97
C VAL A 248 4.11 19.98 -11.09
N ASP A 249 4.22 21.30 -10.99
CA ASP A 249 5.02 22.15 -11.87
C ASP A 249 6.27 22.61 -11.13
N GLU A 250 7.35 21.84 -11.29
CA GLU A 250 8.64 22.05 -10.64
C GLU A 250 9.77 21.75 -11.63
N LEU A 251 10.95 22.25 -11.35
CA LEU A 251 12.12 21.96 -12.18
C LEU A 251 12.47 20.48 -12.11
N PRO A 252 12.70 19.81 -13.26
CA PRO A 252 13.09 18.41 -13.26
C PRO A 252 14.50 18.24 -12.68
N ASP A 253 14.67 17.22 -11.86
CA ASP A 253 15.95 16.87 -11.24
C ASP A 253 16.80 15.93 -12.10
N SER A 254 16.17 15.13 -12.98
CA SER A 254 16.83 14.08 -13.77
C SER A 254 16.09 13.81 -15.08
N ILE A 255 16.68 12.96 -15.90
CA ILE A 255 16.02 12.39 -17.07
C ILE A 255 16.02 10.88 -16.89
N GLY A 256 14.84 10.31 -16.77
CA GLY A 256 14.63 8.86 -16.74
C GLY A 256 14.11 8.35 -18.08
N MET A 257 14.19 7.03 -18.27
CA MET A 257 13.60 6.35 -19.44
C MET A 257 12.41 5.52 -18.96
N LYS A 258 11.31 5.57 -19.70
CA LYS A 258 10.09 4.81 -19.38
C LYS A 258 9.50 4.24 -20.65
N GLU A 259 8.99 3.01 -20.60
CA GLU A 259 8.25 2.43 -21.71
C GLU A 259 6.85 3.06 -21.78
N CYS A 260 6.47 3.49 -22.95
CA CYS A 260 5.12 3.98 -23.26
C CYS A 260 4.20 2.81 -23.59
N VAL A 261 2.92 2.94 -23.30
CA VAL A 261 1.89 1.93 -23.66
C VAL A 261 1.87 1.58 -25.15
N CYS A 262 2.37 2.46 -26.01
CA CYS A 262 2.52 2.20 -27.47
C CYS A 262 3.77 1.39 -27.83
N GLY A 263 4.58 0.93 -26.86
CA GLY A 263 5.82 0.18 -27.05
C GLY A 263 7.07 1.04 -27.35
N ASN A 264 6.95 2.36 -27.42
CA ASN A 264 8.13 3.21 -27.60
C ASN A 264 8.74 3.54 -26.23
N GLU A 265 10.06 3.62 -26.20
CA GLU A 265 10.79 4.21 -25.07
C GLU A 265 10.70 5.75 -25.13
N ILE A 266 10.40 6.38 -23.99
CA ILE A 266 10.29 7.84 -23.87
C ILE A 266 11.19 8.37 -22.76
N ALA A 267 11.82 9.53 -23.01
CA ALA A 267 12.50 10.27 -21.99
C ALA A 267 11.47 11.05 -21.14
N VAL A 268 11.54 10.87 -19.84
CA VAL A 268 10.79 11.65 -18.85
C VAL A 268 11.76 12.60 -18.15
N LYS A 269 11.50 13.91 -18.25
CA LYS A 269 12.18 14.91 -17.42
C LYS A 269 11.56 14.83 -16.04
N GLU A 270 12.19 14.07 -15.16
CA GLU A 270 11.62 13.65 -13.90
C GLU A 270 11.63 14.75 -12.85
N ILE A 271 10.47 15.02 -12.28
CA ILE A 271 10.29 15.78 -11.04
C ILE A 271 10.47 14.84 -9.86
N ILE A 272 9.83 13.65 -9.94
CA ILE A 272 10.09 12.48 -9.09
C ILE A 272 10.27 11.27 -10.01
N SER A 273 10.82 10.17 -9.48
CA SER A 273 11.10 8.96 -10.28
C SER A 273 9.89 8.50 -11.09
N GLY A 274 10.05 8.44 -12.41
CA GLY A 274 9.04 8.04 -13.38
C GLY A 274 7.91 9.03 -13.67
N CYS A 275 7.89 10.22 -13.02
CA CYS A 275 6.85 11.24 -13.20
C CYS A 275 7.47 12.61 -13.45
N GLY A 276 6.95 13.34 -14.43
CA GLY A 276 7.43 14.69 -14.79
C GLY A 276 6.93 15.13 -16.16
N TYR A 277 7.81 15.77 -16.95
CA TYR A 277 7.46 16.22 -18.29
C TYR A 277 7.92 15.20 -19.33
N TYR A 278 7.03 14.86 -20.25
CA TYR A 278 7.27 13.83 -21.26
C TYR A 278 6.59 14.14 -22.59
N PHE A 279 7.13 13.52 -23.62
CA PHE A 279 6.54 13.50 -24.95
C PHE A 279 6.82 12.16 -25.63
N CYS A 280 5.80 11.54 -26.20
CA CYS A 280 5.91 10.34 -26.99
C CYS A 280 5.51 10.60 -28.45
N LYS A 281 6.21 9.98 -29.40
CA LYS A 281 5.88 10.05 -30.84
C LYS A 281 4.45 9.57 -31.15
N CYS A 282 3.83 8.79 -30.28
CA CYS A 282 2.42 8.39 -30.39
C CYS A 282 1.43 9.53 -30.07
N GLY A 283 1.93 10.70 -29.64
CA GLY A 283 1.12 11.87 -29.32
C GLY A 283 0.75 12.02 -27.84
N ILE A 284 1.21 11.12 -26.94
CA ILE A 284 1.06 11.33 -25.50
C ILE A 284 2.09 12.39 -25.07
N THR A 285 1.64 13.38 -24.33
CA THR A 285 2.47 14.42 -23.74
C THR A 285 1.92 14.80 -22.37
N THR A 286 2.77 15.42 -21.55
CA THR A 286 2.31 15.99 -20.27
C THR A 286 1.16 16.97 -20.53
N PRO A 287 -0.04 16.72 -19.96
CA PRO A 287 -1.20 17.58 -20.18
C PRO A 287 -1.07 18.89 -19.40
N GLN A 288 -1.87 19.88 -19.80
CA GLN A 288 -2.27 20.93 -18.87
C GLN A 288 -3.26 20.31 -17.89
N VAL A 289 -2.92 20.30 -16.60
CA VAL A 289 -3.72 19.66 -15.56
C VAL A 289 -4.74 20.62 -14.95
N ASP A 290 -5.84 20.07 -14.38
CA ASP A 290 -6.90 20.84 -13.72
C ASP A 290 -6.43 21.41 -12.38
N TYR A 291 -5.56 20.67 -11.68
CA TYR A 291 -4.98 21.07 -10.39
C TYR A 291 -3.47 21.00 -10.49
N VAL A 292 -2.78 22.11 -10.19
CA VAL A 292 -1.32 22.16 -10.27
C VAL A 292 -0.71 22.68 -8.98
N ALA A 293 0.22 21.90 -8.41
CA ALA A 293 1.06 22.33 -7.28
C ALA A 293 2.29 23.08 -7.81
N THR A 294 2.56 24.24 -7.24
CA THR A 294 3.66 25.14 -7.60
C THR A 294 4.30 25.74 -6.35
N ASN A 295 5.40 26.47 -6.50
CA ASN A 295 6.06 27.19 -5.40
C ASN A 295 6.32 26.28 -4.18
N ILE A 296 6.89 25.11 -4.45
CA ILE A 296 7.11 24.07 -3.42
C ILE A 296 8.29 24.46 -2.55
N ASP A 297 8.03 24.71 -1.27
CA ASP A 297 9.03 25.01 -0.24
C ASP A 297 9.08 23.85 0.76
N LEU A 298 9.89 22.83 0.46
CA LEU A 298 10.03 21.65 1.31
C LEU A 298 10.59 21.98 2.71
N PRO A 299 11.60 22.87 2.88
CA PRO A 299 12.06 23.26 4.21
C PRO A 299 10.97 23.87 5.10
N ASN A 300 10.08 24.68 4.53
CA ASN A 300 8.96 25.29 5.26
C ASN A 300 7.69 24.45 5.21
N ARG A 301 7.72 23.29 4.49
CA ARG A 301 6.60 22.39 4.32
C ARG A 301 5.35 23.07 3.76
N THR A 302 5.52 23.85 2.70
CA THR A 302 4.40 24.53 2.02
C THR A 302 4.48 24.40 0.52
N PHE A 303 3.32 24.48 -0.14
CA PHE A 303 3.21 24.66 -1.58
C PHE A 303 1.93 25.41 -1.92
N ASP A 304 1.88 26.00 -3.11
CA ASP A 304 0.69 26.61 -3.66
C ASP A 304 -0.04 25.58 -4.54
N LEU A 305 -1.34 25.41 -4.34
CA LEU A 305 -2.20 24.59 -5.17
C LEU A 305 -3.17 25.47 -5.95
N HIS A 306 -3.02 25.48 -7.26
CA HIS A 306 -3.97 26.12 -8.16
C HIS A 306 -5.08 25.10 -8.47
N THR A 307 -6.31 25.44 -8.11
CA THR A 307 -7.52 24.68 -8.42
C THR A 307 -8.26 25.34 -9.60
N PRO A 308 -9.29 24.74 -10.16
CA PRO A 308 -10.10 25.40 -11.21
C PRO A 308 -10.75 26.71 -10.78
N THR A 309 -10.93 26.94 -9.49
CA THR A 309 -11.69 28.10 -8.96
C THR A 309 -10.85 29.08 -8.14
N GLU A 310 -9.78 28.64 -7.50
CA GLU A 310 -9.00 29.46 -6.57
C GLU A 310 -7.57 28.94 -6.40
N LYS A 311 -6.75 29.75 -5.77
CA LYS A 311 -5.39 29.39 -5.36
C LYS A 311 -5.33 29.20 -3.85
N LEU A 312 -4.79 28.06 -3.41
CA LEU A 312 -4.63 27.69 -2.00
C LEU A 312 -3.15 27.67 -1.63
N THR A 313 -2.80 28.10 -0.42
CA THR A 313 -1.50 27.79 0.16
C THR A 313 -1.67 26.60 1.10
N VAL A 314 -1.02 25.49 0.78
CA VAL A 314 -1.11 24.23 1.53
C VAL A 314 0.08 24.11 2.46
N LYS A 315 -0.18 23.93 3.77
CA LYS A 315 0.82 23.55 4.76
C LYS A 315 0.82 22.03 4.89
N MET A 316 1.98 21.41 4.71
CA MET A 316 2.18 19.98 4.78
C MET A 316 2.50 19.55 6.22
N GLY A 317 1.86 18.49 6.70
CA GLY A 317 2.22 17.85 7.96
C GLY A 317 3.33 16.80 7.81
N ILE A 318 3.61 16.37 6.57
CA ILE A 318 4.61 15.36 6.21
C ILE A 318 5.59 15.91 5.19
N ASP A 319 6.82 15.38 5.21
CA ASP A 319 7.90 15.79 4.32
C ASP A 319 7.84 15.09 2.96
N GLY A 320 8.52 15.68 2.00
CA GLY A 320 8.87 15.05 0.75
C GLY A 320 8.06 15.51 -0.46
N LEU A 321 8.75 15.62 -1.61
CA LEU A 321 8.16 16.04 -2.87
C LEU A 321 7.10 15.03 -3.37
N HIS A 322 7.30 13.72 -3.13
CA HIS A 322 6.30 12.71 -3.45
C HIS A 322 5.01 12.90 -2.66
N ASN A 323 5.08 13.47 -1.45
CA ASN A 323 3.90 13.77 -0.67
C ASN A 323 3.15 15.01 -1.19
N VAL A 324 3.78 15.92 -1.91
CA VAL A 324 3.05 16.98 -2.63
C VAL A 324 2.06 16.36 -3.62
N TYR A 325 2.46 15.33 -4.37
CA TYR A 325 1.56 14.57 -5.25
C TYR A 325 0.43 13.87 -4.47
N ASN A 326 0.78 13.16 -3.38
CA ASN A 326 -0.20 12.46 -2.56
C ASN A 326 -1.22 13.42 -1.95
N LEU A 327 -0.75 14.54 -1.37
CA LEU A 327 -1.59 15.57 -0.75
C LEU A 327 -2.52 16.25 -1.78
N THR A 328 -1.99 16.56 -2.96
CA THR A 328 -2.80 17.15 -4.06
C THR A 328 -3.94 16.20 -4.43
N GLY A 329 -3.66 14.91 -4.67
CA GLY A 329 -4.69 13.92 -4.97
C GLY A 329 -5.73 13.78 -3.84
N VAL A 330 -5.29 13.82 -2.57
CA VAL A 330 -6.20 13.76 -1.40
C VAL A 330 -7.08 14.99 -1.30
N ILE A 331 -6.54 16.20 -1.51
CA ILE A 331 -7.32 17.45 -1.47
C ILE A 331 -8.45 17.39 -2.50
N ILE A 332 -8.15 16.95 -3.72
CA ILE A 332 -9.13 16.79 -4.79
C ILE A 332 -10.19 15.76 -4.40
N ALA A 333 -9.75 14.57 -3.93
CA ALA A 333 -10.67 13.52 -3.52
C ALA A 333 -11.58 13.95 -2.36
N ALA A 334 -11.05 14.65 -1.36
CA ALA A 334 -11.84 15.15 -0.24
C ALA A 334 -12.84 16.24 -0.69
N HIS A 335 -12.41 17.12 -1.60
CA HIS A 335 -13.29 18.18 -2.11
C HIS A 335 -14.42 17.62 -2.97
N ILE A 336 -14.12 16.72 -3.91
CA ILE A 336 -15.08 16.24 -4.90
C ILE A 336 -15.93 15.08 -4.39
N PHE A 337 -15.30 14.08 -3.75
CA PHE A 337 -15.98 12.86 -3.33
C PHE A 337 -16.64 12.99 -1.95
N LEU A 338 -15.97 13.65 -0.99
CA LEU A 338 -16.56 13.90 0.33
C LEU A 338 -17.38 15.19 0.41
N ASP A 339 -17.43 15.97 -0.67
CA ASP A 339 -18.12 17.27 -0.75
C ASP A 339 -17.70 18.26 0.36
N LEU A 340 -16.38 18.28 0.64
CA LEU A 340 -15.84 19.13 1.70
C LEU A 340 -15.21 20.40 1.10
N PRO A 341 -15.46 21.59 1.69
CA PRO A 341 -14.76 22.80 1.30
C PRO A 341 -13.30 22.78 1.80
N TYR A 342 -12.41 23.49 1.13
CA TYR A 342 -10.97 23.43 1.39
C TYR A 342 -10.59 23.83 2.82
N ASP A 343 -11.30 24.76 3.43
CA ASP A 343 -11.07 25.19 4.82
C ASP A 343 -11.32 24.07 5.85
N LYS A 344 -12.08 23.04 5.48
CA LYS A 344 -12.30 21.82 6.28
C LYS A 344 -11.26 20.73 6.01
N ILE A 345 -10.62 20.76 4.86
CA ILE A 345 -9.61 19.78 4.43
C ILE A 345 -8.21 20.13 4.94
N LEU A 346 -7.79 21.39 4.72
CA LEU A 346 -6.43 21.85 4.97
C LEU A 346 -5.93 21.71 6.41
N PRO A 347 -6.75 21.89 7.47
CA PRO A 347 -6.29 21.69 8.84
C PRO A 347 -5.84 20.25 9.13
N THR A 348 -6.56 19.25 8.62
CA THR A 348 -6.16 17.83 8.78
C THR A 348 -4.85 17.56 8.04
N ILE A 349 -4.67 18.09 6.83
CA ILE A 349 -3.42 17.95 6.07
C ILE A 349 -2.23 18.54 6.85
N ALA A 350 -2.40 19.73 7.41
CA ALA A 350 -1.34 20.41 8.18
C ALA A 350 -0.96 19.68 9.48
N SER A 351 -1.90 18.94 10.07
CA SER A 351 -1.70 18.18 11.31
C SER A 351 -1.36 16.70 11.11
N PHE A 352 -1.37 16.21 9.86
CA PHE A 352 -1.10 14.82 9.56
C PHE A 352 0.38 14.49 9.72
N SER A 353 0.72 13.60 10.65
CA SER A 353 2.10 13.24 10.99
C SER A 353 2.64 12.04 10.19
N GLY A 354 1.93 11.62 9.14
CA GLY A 354 2.34 10.48 8.33
C GLY A 354 1.68 9.15 8.72
N VAL A 355 2.15 8.11 8.09
CA VAL A 355 1.71 6.72 8.31
C VAL A 355 2.87 5.94 8.87
N SER A 356 2.60 5.08 9.84
CA SER A 356 3.59 4.20 10.43
C SER A 356 4.33 3.39 9.34
N GLY A 357 5.66 3.37 9.44
CA GLY A 357 6.54 2.73 8.44
C GLY A 357 6.73 3.52 7.14
N ARG A 358 6.48 4.84 7.13
CA ARG A 358 6.72 5.72 5.99
C ARG A 358 7.55 6.91 6.43
N MET A 359 8.86 6.91 6.14
CA MET A 359 9.84 7.89 6.63
C MET A 359 9.68 8.14 8.15
N GLU A 360 9.39 7.08 8.90
CA GLU A 360 9.08 7.15 10.32
C GLU A 360 10.36 7.18 11.15
N GLU A 361 10.54 8.23 11.95
CA GLU A 361 11.54 8.24 13.01
C GLU A 361 11.07 7.33 14.13
N VAL A 362 11.80 6.24 14.37
CA VAL A 362 11.41 5.23 15.37
C VAL A 362 12.01 5.54 16.73
N ALA A 363 13.30 5.81 16.79
CA ALA A 363 14.03 6.08 18.03
C ALA A 363 15.38 6.72 17.79
N LYS A 364 15.95 7.26 18.87
CA LYS A 364 17.35 7.64 18.95
C LYS A 364 18.11 6.63 19.79
N VAL A 365 19.06 5.90 19.19
CA VAL A 365 19.85 4.86 19.83
C VAL A 365 21.33 5.19 19.73
N LYS A 366 22.07 5.18 20.85
CA LYS A 366 23.51 5.52 20.90
C LYS A 366 23.87 6.84 20.21
N GLY A 367 22.97 7.83 20.30
CA GLY A 367 23.15 9.15 19.69
C GLY A 367 22.79 9.22 18.20
N LYS A 368 22.34 8.14 17.58
CA LYS A 368 21.94 8.05 16.16
C LYS A 368 20.44 8.01 16.01
N ASP A 369 19.91 8.77 15.05
CA ASP A 369 18.50 8.79 14.74
C ASP A 369 18.18 7.66 13.76
N ILE A 370 17.21 6.81 14.10
CA ILE A 370 16.82 5.62 13.34
C ILE A 370 15.46 5.84 12.71
N TYR A 371 15.43 5.75 11.39
CA TYR A 371 14.24 5.83 10.55
C TYR A 371 13.93 4.48 9.94
N VAL A 372 12.65 4.23 9.68
CA VAL A 372 12.18 3.10 8.86
C VAL A 372 11.31 3.56 7.72
N ASP A 373 11.41 2.89 6.58
CA ASP A 373 10.53 3.09 5.45
C ASP A 373 10.18 1.77 4.76
N TYR A 374 8.94 1.65 4.33
CA TYR A 374 8.41 0.45 3.66
C TYR A 374 8.81 0.34 2.18
N ALA A 375 9.53 1.30 1.62
CA ALA A 375 9.92 1.28 0.22
C ALA A 375 10.63 -0.05 -0.14
N HIS A 376 10.12 -0.73 -1.17
CA HIS A 376 10.56 -2.06 -1.58
C HIS A 376 10.68 -2.23 -3.10
N ASN A 377 10.34 -1.19 -3.87
CA ASN A 377 10.53 -1.16 -5.32
C ASN A 377 11.52 -0.05 -5.74
N PRO A 378 12.12 -0.12 -6.95
CA PRO A 378 13.18 0.80 -7.37
C PRO A 378 12.80 2.28 -7.25
N ALA A 379 11.63 2.66 -7.77
CA ALA A 379 11.18 4.06 -7.77
C ALA A 379 10.88 4.57 -6.35
N GLY A 380 10.27 3.74 -5.50
CA GLY A 380 10.02 4.08 -4.10
C GLY A 380 11.31 4.28 -3.31
N VAL A 381 12.26 3.35 -3.43
CA VAL A 381 13.55 3.42 -2.74
C VAL A 381 14.36 4.63 -3.23
N GLU A 382 14.45 4.85 -4.54
CA GLU A 382 15.17 6.02 -5.06
C GLU A 382 14.58 7.32 -4.54
N THR A 383 13.25 7.45 -4.57
CA THR A 383 12.55 8.64 -4.08
C THR A 383 12.83 8.90 -2.61
N VAL A 384 12.65 7.88 -1.77
CA VAL A 384 12.87 7.99 -0.31
C VAL A 384 14.31 8.36 0.02
N LEU A 385 15.28 7.65 -0.56
CA LEU A 385 16.71 7.90 -0.25
C LEU A 385 17.19 9.26 -0.77
N LYS A 386 16.72 9.69 -1.93
CA LYS A 386 17.01 11.02 -2.47
C LYS A 386 16.50 12.12 -1.56
N GLU A 387 15.26 11.99 -1.06
CA GLU A 387 14.69 12.94 -0.11
C GLU A 387 15.37 12.89 1.24
N PHE A 388 15.66 11.70 1.75
CA PHE A 388 16.39 11.52 2.99
C PHE A 388 17.77 12.19 2.93
N LYS A 389 18.46 12.09 1.77
CA LYS A 389 19.72 12.78 1.52
C LYS A 389 19.59 14.30 1.55
N LYS A 390 18.52 14.84 0.96
CA LYS A 390 18.22 16.27 0.95
C LYS A 390 17.94 16.81 2.37
N LEU A 391 17.22 16.04 3.19
CA LEU A 391 16.81 16.45 4.55
C LEU A 391 17.93 16.33 5.57
N PHE A 392 18.67 15.22 5.53
CA PHE A 392 19.58 14.82 6.62
C PHE A 392 21.06 14.74 6.22
N GLY A 393 21.39 14.86 4.93
CA GLY A 393 22.76 14.77 4.47
C GLY A 393 23.28 13.33 4.38
N GLU A 394 24.34 12.99 5.15
CA GLU A 394 24.94 11.66 5.13
C GLU A 394 24.20 10.67 6.04
N PHE A 395 23.99 9.45 5.56
CA PHE A 395 23.29 8.39 6.30
C PHE A 395 23.76 7.00 5.95
N THR A 396 23.46 6.05 6.84
CA THR A 396 23.62 4.61 6.62
C THR A 396 22.30 3.99 6.24
N THR A 397 22.28 3.13 5.21
CA THR A 397 21.08 2.36 4.83
C THR A 397 21.23 0.89 5.21
N VAL A 398 20.23 0.38 5.91
CA VAL A 398 20.01 -1.06 6.15
C VAL A 398 18.96 -1.56 5.17
N ILE A 399 19.32 -2.52 4.29
CA ILE A 399 18.44 -3.00 3.21
C ILE A 399 17.77 -4.30 3.65
N THR A 400 16.44 -4.27 3.81
CA THR A 400 15.63 -5.43 4.26
C THR A 400 14.54 -5.83 3.26
N VAL A 401 14.62 -5.33 2.01
CA VAL A 401 13.59 -5.55 0.99
C VAL A 401 13.44 -7.01 0.61
N SER A 402 12.20 -7.44 0.35
CA SER A 402 11.89 -8.69 -0.34
C SER A 402 12.21 -8.59 -1.83
N SER A 403 12.39 -9.72 -2.53
CA SER A 403 12.72 -9.72 -3.96
C SER A 403 11.47 -9.69 -4.86
N GLU A 404 10.47 -8.87 -4.54
CA GLU A 404 9.23 -8.76 -5.33
C GLU A 404 9.48 -8.12 -6.71
N SER A 405 10.42 -7.18 -6.78
CA SER A 405 10.79 -6.49 -8.02
C SER A 405 11.73 -7.30 -8.93
N GLY A 406 12.13 -8.51 -8.53
CA GLY A 406 13.05 -9.36 -9.27
C GLY A 406 14.50 -8.92 -9.20
N TYR A 407 15.40 -9.77 -9.73
CA TYR A 407 16.84 -9.50 -9.69
C TYR A 407 17.22 -8.13 -10.29
N ILE A 408 16.57 -7.74 -11.41
CA ILE A 408 16.83 -6.43 -12.04
C ILE A 408 16.36 -5.30 -11.12
N GLY A 409 15.16 -5.41 -10.56
CA GLY A 409 14.65 -4.44 -9.62
C GLY A 409 15.47 -4.36 -8.33
N ASP A 410 15.91 -5.50 -7.79
CA ASP A 410 16.78 -5.55 -6.62
C ASP A 410 18.13 -4.88 -6.90
N LEU A 411 18.67 -5.07 -8.13
CA LEU A 411 19.90 -4.41 -8.58
C LEU A 411 19.72 -2.89 -8.68
N ASP A 412 18.58 -2.42 -9.17
CA ASP A 412 18.26 -0.98 -9.26
C ASP A 412 18.07 -0.37 -7.87
N ILE A 413 17.42 -1.09 -6.95
CA ILE A 413 17.33 -0.71 -5.54
C ILE A 413 18.74 -0.56 -4.96
N PHE A 414 19.60 -1.55 -5.16
CA PHE A 414 20.96 -1.53 -4.62
C PHE A 414 21.80 -0.40 -5.23
N ASN A 415 21.64 -0.12 -6.52
CA ASN A 415 22.29 1.00 -7.20
C ASN A 415 21.83 2.35 -6.64
N SER A 416 20.53 2.50 -6.33
CA SER A 416 20.00 3.71 -5.66
C SER A 416 20.60 3.87 -4.27
N VAL A 417 20.73 2.78 -3.51
CA VAL A 417 21.40 2.82 -2.20
C VAL A 417 22.87 3.22 -2.32
N LEU A 418 23.62 2.66 -3.30
CA LEU A 418 25.00 3.05 -3.58
C LEU A 418 25.13 4.54 -3.95
N LYS A 419 24.16 5.10 -4.65
CA LYS A 419 24.16 6.50 -5.11
C LYS A 419 23.97 7.49 -3.96
N PHE A 420 23.09 7.19 -3.00
CA PHE A 420 22.66 8.14 -1.98
C PHE A 420 23.28 7.95 -0.61
N SER A 421 23.60 6.71 -0.22
CA SER A 421 24.05 6.36 1.13
C SER A 421 25.57 6.48 1.30
N LYS A 422 26.02 6.90 2.47
CA LYS A 422 27.43 6.84 2.86
C LYS A 422 27.86 5.40 3.11
N PHE A 423 27.12 4.69 3.96
CA PHE A 423 27.35 3.29 4.29
C PHE A 423 26.13 2.43 4.01
N ILE A 424 26.35 1.16 3.73
CA ILE A 424 25.35 0.21 3.29
C ILE A 424 25.50 -1.08 4.09
N VAL A 425 24.41 -1.52 4.70
CA VAL A 425 24.30 -2.79 5.39
C VAL A 425 23.21 -3.63 4.73
N PRO A 426 23.57 -4.59 3.86
CA PRO A 426 22.58 -5.51 3.29
C PRO A 426 22.11 -6.47 4.37
N ALA A 427 20.81 -6.51 4.66
CA ALA A 427 20.21 -7.33 5.70
C ALA A 427 19.13 -8.29 5.18
N SER A 428 18.86 -8.31 3.88
CA SER A 428 18.00 -9.32 3.24
C SER A 428 18.83 -10.25 2.34
N VAL A 429 18.27 -11.42 2.05
CA VAL A 429 18.90 -12.42 1.15
C VAL A 429 19.27 -11.81 -0.20
N ALA A 430 18.33 -11.10 -0.83
CA ALA A 430 18.53 -10.48 -2.13
C ALA A 430 19.64 -9.41 -2.08
N SER A 431 19.59 -8.51 -1.10
CA SER A 431 20.59 -7.44 -0.96
C SER A 431 21.98 -7.95 -0.65
N GLN A 432 22.11 -9.01 0.16
CA GLN A 432 23.37 -9.68 0.45
C GLN A 432 24.02 -10.27 -0.80
N LYS A 433 23.23 -10.97 -1.61
CA LYS A 433 23.71 -11.57 -2.86
C LYS A 433 24.29 -10.51 -3.79
N ILE A 434 23.54 -9.42 -4.02
CA ILE A 434 23.98 -8.31 -4.85
C ILE A 434 25.21 -7.62 -4.27
N ALA A 435 25.26 -7.41 -2.95
CA ALA A 435 26.43 -6.82 -2.28
C ALA A 435 27.70 -7.62 -2.53
N VAL A 436 27.65 -8.96 -2.40
CA VAL A 436 28.78 -9.85 -2.67
C VAL A 436 29.23 -9.75 -4.13
N GLU A 437 28.29 -9.70 -5.09
CA GLU A 437 28.60 -9.53 -6.51
C GLU A 437 29.28 -8.17 -6.78
N LYS A 438 28.77 -7.09 -6.19
CA LYS A 438 29.34 -5.74 -6.30
C LYS A 438 30.73 -5.65 -5.71
N LEU A 439 30.97 -6.23 -4.53
CA LEU A 439 32.29 -6.25 -3.88
C LEU A 439 33.32 -7.05 -4.69
N LYS A 440 32.91 -8.16 -5.32
CA LYS A 440 33.79 -8.91 -6.24
C LYS A 440 34.18 -8.12 -7.47
N ALA A 441 33.23 -7.34 -8.02
CA ALA A 441 33.47 -6.52 -9.21
C ALA A 441 34.25 -5.22 -8.90
N ASN A 442 34.01 -4.63 -7.71
CA ASN A 442 34.55 -3.33 -7.30
C ASN A 442 35.07 -3.42 -5.84
N PRO A 443 36.31 -3.90 -5.59
CA PRO A 443 36.83 -4.03 -4.24
C PRO A 443 36.92 -2.72 -3.44
N GLU A 444 36.98 -1.55 -4.10
CA GLU A 444 36.94 -0.25 -3.46
C GLU A 444 35.67 0.03 -2.66
N LEU A 445 34.61 -0.74 -2.87
CA LEU A 445 33.35 -0.64 -2.10
C LEU A 445 33.43 -1.27 -0.70
N ASN A 446 34.55 -1.93 -0.34
CA ASN A 446 34.73 -2.55 0.99
C ASN A 446 34.64 -1.53 2.14
N ASP A 447 34.98 -0.26 1.90
CA ASP A 447 34.86 0.80 2.91
C ASP A 447 33.44 1.36 3.03
N ARG A 448 32.51 0.92 2.17
CA ARG A 448 31.13 1.39 2.15
C ARG A 448 30.08 0.31 2.38
N ILE A 449 30.36 -0.93 2.01
CA ILE A 449 29.41 -2.06 2.12
C ILE A 449 29.87 -2.97 3.25
N PHE A 450 29.04 -3.13 4.27
CA PHE A 450 29.31 -3.94 5.45
C PHE A 450 28.36 -5.13 5.47
N LEU A 451 28.84 -6.29 4.98
CA LEU A 451 28.05 -7.51 4.89
C LEU A 451 27.51 -7.92 6.26
N ASN A 452 26.24 -8.28 6.32
CA ASN A 452 25.63 -8.85 7.50
C ASN A 452 25.97 -10.35 7.59
N GLN A 453 25.99 -10.91 8.79
CA GLN A 453 26.12 -12.36 8.96
C GLN A 453 24.74 -12.98 8.83
N VAL A 454 24.49 -13.69 7.74
CA VAL A 454 23.23 -14.41 7.47
C VAL A 454 23.55 -15.88 7.38
N ASP A 455 23.09 -16.67 8.35
CA ASP A 455 23.45 -18.08 8.46
C ASP A 455 22.54 -19.02 7.64
N ASP A 456 21.35 -18.56 7.19
CA ASP A 456 20.40 -19.45 6.48
C ASP A 456 19.44 -18.68 5.57
N PHE A 457 19.76 -18.67 4.27
CA PHE A 457 19.00 -17.97 3.23
C PHE A 457 17.63 -18.59 2.89
N GLU A 458 17.25 -19.74 3.46
CA GLU A 458 16.02 -20.44 3.09
C GLU A 458 14.81 -20.10 3.99
N LYS A 459 15.00 -19.36 5.10
CA LYS A 459 13.96 -19.18 6.14
C LYS A 459 13.19 -17.86 6.13
N THR A 460 13.54 -16.90 5.26
CA THR A 460 13.03 -15.53 5.38
C THR A 460 11.62 -15.28 4.79
N GLY A 461 11.05 -16.23 4.06
CA GLY A 461 9.71 -16.10 3.50
C GLY A 461 9.51 -14.83 2.63
N THR A 462 8.28 -14.31 2.61
CA THR A 462 7.89 -13.14 1.80
C THR A 462 8.39 -11.80 2.33
N LEU A 463 9.01 -11.76 3.52
CA LEU A 463 9.48 -10.51 4.14
C LEU A 463 10.90 -10.09 3.73
N GLY A 464 11.62 -10.96 3.03
CA GLY A 464 13.00 -10.70 2.58
C GLY A 464 14.07 -10.81 3.68
N ALA A 465 13.74 -10.54 4.95
CA ALA A 465 14.63 -10.68 6.09
C ALA A 465 13.90 -11.18 7.35
N SER A 466 14.59 -11.94 8.19
CA SER A 466 14.14 -12.35 9.51
C SER A 466 14.32 -11.21 10.53
N GLN A 467 13.68 -11.36 11.68
CA GLN A 467 13.86 -10.43 12.81
C GLN A 467 15.33 -10.32 13.24
N GLU A 468 16.04 -11.44 13.31
CA GLU A 468 17.46 -11.51 13.70
C GLU A 468 18.35 -10.78 12.70
N GLU A 469 18.09 -10.95 11.39
CA GLU A 469 18.83 -10.26 10.33
C GLU A 469 18.64 -8.75 10.37
N VAL A 470 17.43 -8.27 10.67
CA VAL A 470 17.15 -6.84 10.87
C VAL A 470 17.90 -6.31 12.11
N ILE A 471 17.88 -7.04 13.22
CA ILE A 471 18.62 -6.69 14.44
C ILE A 471 20.12 -6.56 14.15
N ASP A 472 20.71 -7.56 13.51
CA ASP A 472 22.15 -7.57 13.23
C ASP A 472 22.55 -6.47 12.25
N GLY A 473 21.71 -6.23 11.25
CA GLY A 473 21.90 -5.11 10.32
C GLY A 473 21.88 -3.75 11.01
N LEU A 474 20.92 -3.53 11.91
CA LEU A 474 20.81 -2.29 12.69
C LEU A 474 21.98 -2.14 13.68
N LYS A 475 22.37 -3.20 14.40
CA LYS A 475 23.53 -3.19 15.30
C LYS A 475 24.83 -2.82 14.55
N LYS A 476 24.99 -3.35 13.34
CA LYS A 476 26.13 -3.03 12.49
C LYS A 476 26.10 -1.56 12.06
N ALA A 477 24.96 -1.07 11.59
CA ALA A 477 24.78 0.33 11.21
C ALA A 477 25.06 1.31 12.36
N LEU A 478 24.65 0.95 13.58
CA LEU A 478 24.92 1.75 14.79
C LEU A 478 26.40 1.88 15.15
N ASN A 479 27.28 1.00 14.65
CA ASN A 479 28.72 1.05 14.88
C ASN A 479 29.50 1.82 13.78
N LEU A 480 28.81 2.26 12.70
CA LEU A 480 29.43 3.02 11.61
C LEU A 480 29.43 4.51 11.93
N ASP A 481 30.39 5.24 11.37
CA ASP A 481 30.55 6.68 11.57
C ASP A 481 29.54 7.48 10.73
N CYS A 482 28.27 7.46 11.18
CA CYS A 482 27.16 8.21 10.59
C CYS A 482 26.06 8.38 11.63
N GLU A 483 25.52 9.60 11.78
CA GLU A 483 24.50 9.91 12.80
C GLU A 483 23.09 9.42 12.40
N MET A 484 22.83 9.33 11.11
CA MET A 484 21.52 8.97 10.58
C MET A 484 21.51 7.54 10.05
N VAL A 485 20.50 6.76 10.41
CA VAL A 485 20.27 5.40 9.92
C VAL A 485 18.85 5.30 9.36
N ILE A 486 18.73 4.79 8.16
CA ILE A 486 17.43 4.41 7.58
C ILE A 486 17.41 2.92 7.25
N ALA A 487 16.43 2.20 7.77
CA ALA A 487 16.16 0.81 7.38
C ALA A 487 14.97 0.79 6.40
N ILE A 488 15.18 0.20 5.20
CA ILE A 488 14.19 0.16 4.12
C ILE A 488 13.70 -1.26 3.88
N GLY A 489 12.40 -1.38 3.59
CA GLY A 489 11.74 -2.63 3.23
C GLY A 489 10.69 -3.11 4.24
N GLU A 490 10.03 -4.19 3.89
CA GLU A 490 8.91 -4.77 4.65
C GLU A 490 9.33 -5.24 6.03
N ALA A 491 10.48 -5.95 6.10
CA ALA A 491 10.97 -6.51 7.36
C ALA A 491 11.36 -5.41 8.35
N ALA A 492 12.02 -4.34 7.90
CA ALA A 492 12.37 -3.20 8.76
C ALA A 492 11.11 -2.58 9.39
N THR A 493 10.07 -2.39 8.61
CA THR A 493 8.81 -1.82 9.07
C THR A 493 8.07 -2.76 10.03
N LYS A 494 8.01 -4.05 9.71
CA LYS A 494 7.35 -5.06 10.55
C LYS A 494 8.03 -5.21 11.91
N PHE A 495 9.36 -5.19 11.92
CA PHE A 495 10.15 -5.41 13.14
C PHE A 495 10.70 -4.13 13.77
N LYS A 496 10.15 -2.96 13.45
CA LYS A 496 10.64 -1.67 13.94
C LYS A 496 10.67 -1.52 15.46
N SER A 497 9.79 -2.21 16.19
CA SER A 497 9.78 -2.19 17.66
C SER A 497 11.08 -2.72 18.29
N ILE A 498 11.84 -3.51 17.55
CA ILE A 498 13.14 -4.04 17.97
C ILE A 498 14.17 -2.93 18.22
N VAL A 499 14.02 -1.79 17.55
CA VAL A 499 14.93 -0.64 17.71
C VAL A 499 15.04 -0.22 19.17
N PHE A 500 13.99 -0.42 19.98
CA PHE A 500 13.98 -0.11 21.42
C PHE A 500 14.80 -1.13 22.26
N GLU A 501 15.23 -2.24 21.69
CA GLU A 501 16.00 -3.29 22.35
C GLU A 501 17.52 -3.21 22.03
N LEU A 502 17.95 -2.26 21.17
CA LEU A 502 19.31 -2.07 20.67
C LEU A 502 20.13 -1.13 21.57
#